data_e5e71c1e09d09c2bb87cd97a0c7d177f
#
_entry.id   e5e71c1e09d09c2bb87cd97a0c7d177f
#
_cell.length_a   1.000
_cell.length_b   1.000
_cell.length_c   1.000
_cell.angle_alpha   90.00
_cell.angle_beta   90.00
_cell.angle_gamma   90.00
#
_symmetry.space_group_name_H-M   'P 1'
#
loop_
_entity.id
_entity.type
_entity.pdbx_description
1 polymer ?
#
loop_
_entity_poly.entity_id
_entity_poly.type
_entity_poly.pdbx_seq_one_letter_code
_entity_poly.pdbx_strand_id
1 'polypeptide(L)'
;QAVVLVDYSGLTVEQDTILRKELRESGVQYKVYKNTLMRRAFEGTPCADLDKHLHGTNAIAISATDATAPARILAKFAKQYPALELVAGIVEGNYNDQAGIQALSQIPSREELLGKLLGSIQSPITNFARVLNQIAEQKGGEAEAPAAE
;
A
#
# COMPACT_ATOMS: atom_id res chain seq x y z
N GLN A 1 6.82 -9.88 6.60
CA GLN A 1 7.42 -10.14 5.29
C GLN A 1 6.31 -10.45 4.30
N ALA A 2 6.40 -9.90 3.10
CA ALA A 2 5.41 -10.10 2.06
C ALA A 2 6.07 -10.61 0.77
N VAL A 3 5.37 -11.52 0.12
CA VAL A 3 5.73 -12.10 -1.18
C VAL A 3 4.52 -11.97 -2.09
N VAL A 4 4.65 -11.27 -3.20
CA VAL A 4 3.56 -11.08 -4.17
C VAL A 4 3.99 -11.58 -5.52
N LEU A 5 3.15 -12.41 -6.14
CA LEU A 5 3.30 -12.89 -7.51
C LEU A 5 2.51 -11.98 -8.47
N VAL A 6 3.16 -11.61 -9.55
CA VAL A 6 2.56 -10.83 -10.62
C VAL A 6 2.88 -11.43 -11.98
N ASP A 7 1.93 -11.39 -12.88
CA ASP A 7 2.17 -11.63 -14.30
C ASP A 7 2.53 -10.30 -14.97
N TYR A 8 3.71 -10.25 -15.59
CA TYR A 8 4.22 -9.08 -16.30
C TYR A 8 4.04 -9.19 -17.82
N SER A 9 3.26 -10.15 -18.28
CA SER A 9 2.99 -10.36 -19.71
C SER A 9 2.37 -9.11 -20.34
N GLY A 10 2.95 -8.65 -21.44
CA GLY A 10 2.43 -7.49 -22.17
C GLY A 10 2.92 -6.11 -21.69
N LEU A 11 3.80 -6.04 -20.70
CA LEU A 11 4.45 -4.78 -20.33
C LEU A 11 5.54 -4.39 -21.34
N THR A 12 5.65 -3.09 -21.62
CA THR A 12 6.78 -2.55 -22.40
C THR A 12 8.03 -2.44 -21.52
N VAL A 13 9.20 -2.40 -22.13
CA VAL A 13 10.49 -2.27 -21.41
C VAL A 13 10.56 -0.97 -20.59
N GLU A 14 9.98 0.10 -21.10
CA GLU A 14 9.91 1.37 -20.40
C GLU A 14 9.08 1.28 -19.12
N GLN A 15 7.89 0.65 -19.22
CA GLN A 15 6.99 0.44 -18.09
C GLN A 15 7.63 -0.45 -17.02
N ASP A 16 8.27 -1.55 -17.41
CA ASP A 16 8.98 -2.43 -16.47
C ASP A 16 10.16 -1.71 -15.79
N THR A 17 10.85 -0.83 -16.52
CA THR A 17 11.95 -0.04 -15.94
C THR A 17 11.45 0.94 -14.87
N ILE A 18 10.32 1.62 -15.12
CA ILE A 18 9.69 2.52 -14.16
C ILE A 18 9.21 1.74 -12.93
N LEU A 19 8.54 0.60 -13.15
CA LEU A 19 8.09 -0.29 -12.08
C LEU A 19 9.24 -0.75 -11.19
N ARG A 20 10.34 -1.21 -11.78
CA ARG A 20 11.56 -1.63 -11.06
C ARG A 20 12.16 -0.49 -10.24
N LYS A 21 12.15 0.73 -10.76
CA LYS A 21 12.65 1.91 -10.08
C LYS A 21 11.80 2.22 -8.83
N GLU A 22 10.48 2.32 -8.96
CA GLU A 22 9.59 2.59 -7.82
C GLU A 22 9.64 1.49 -6.75
N LEU A 23 9.68 0.23 -7.15
CA LEU A 23 9.82 -0.89 -6.21
C LEU A 23 11.14 -0.84 -5.45
N ARG A 24 12.25 -0.51 -6.14
CA ARG A 24 13.56 -0.37 -5.51
C ARG A 24 13.63 0.80 -4.52
N GLU A 25 13.04 1.94 -4.87
CA GLU A 25 12.95 3.11 -3.99
C GLU A 25 12.17 2.80 -2.71
N SER A 26 11.19 1.90 -2.79
CA SER A 26 10.40 1.43 -1.64
C SER A 26 10.99 0.21 -0.92
N GLY A 27 12.24 -0.19 -1.25
CA GLY A 27 12.92 -1.32 -0.61
C GLY A 27 12.36 -2.70 -0.98
N VAL A 28 11.55 -2.79 -2.04
CA VAL A 28 10.99 -4.05 -2.53
C VAL A 28 11.91 -4.67 -3.57
N GLN A 29 12.26 -5.92 -3.37
CA GLN A 29 13.04 -6.69 -4.34
C GLN A 29 12.10 -7.30 -5.38
N TYR A 30 12.19 -6.83 -6.61
CA TYR A 30 11.43 -7.37 -7.74
C TYR A 30 12.37 -8.15 -8.66
N LYS A 31 12.11 -9.43 -8.84
CA LYS A 31 12.92 -10.33 -9.67
C LYS A 31 12.04 -11.35 -10.41
N VAL A 32 12.52 -11.74 -11.58
CA VAL A 32 11.93 -12.81 -12.38
C VAL A 32 12.75 -14.07 -12.18
N TYR A 33 12.10 -15.15 -11.78
CA TYR A 33 12.70 -16.46 -11.63
C TYR A 33 11.95 -17.51 -12.45
N LYS A 34 12.60 -18.62 -12.74
CA LYS A 34 11.92 -19.76 -13.35
C LYS A 34 10.90 -20.35 -12.38
N ASN A 35 9.70 -20.65 -12.86
CA ASN A 35 8.62 -21.23 -12.05
C ASN A 35 9.05 -22.52 -11.32
N THR A 36 9.87 -23.36 -11.97
CA THR A 36 10.41 -24.58 -11.35
C THR A 36 11.35 -24.32 -10.17
N LEU A 37 12.09 -23.21 -10.18
CA LEU A 37 12.95 -22.81 -9.07
C LEU A 37 12.11 -22.26 -7.91
N MET A 38 11.09 -21.44 -8.25
CA MET A 38 10.16 -20.89 -7.25
C MET A 38 9.40 -22.03 -6.55
N ARG A 39 8.91 -23.02 -7.31
CA ARG A 39 8.24 -24.19 -6.76
C ARG A 39 9.09 -24.92 -5.73
N ARG A 40 10.34 -25.22 -6.06
CA ARG A 40 11.28 -25.88 -5.13
C ARG A 40 11.58 -25.03 -3.89
N ALA A 41 11.63 -23.70 -4.05
CA ALA A 41 11.87 -22.78 -2.94
C ALA A 41 10.65 -22.66 -2.02
N PHE A 42 9.45 -22.85 -2.53
CA PHE A 42 8.20 -22.78 -1.76
C PHE A 42 7.88 -24.09 -1.03
N GLU A 43 8.47 -25.22 -1.47
CA GLU A 43 8.34 -26.50 -0.78
C GLU A 43 8.82 -26.38 0.67
N GLY A 44 7.97 -26.73 1.63
CA GLY A 44 8.28 -26.64 3.06
C GLY A 44 8.21 -25.25 3.68
N THR A 45 7.75 -24.25 2.93
CA THR A 45 7.50 -22.89 3.45
C THR A 45 5.99 -22.59 3.46
N PRO A 46 5.53 -21.60 4.26
CA PRO A 46 4.12 -21.17 4.20
C PRO A 46 3.70 -20.62 2.82
N CYS A 47 4.64 -20.53 1.88
CA CYS A 47 4.39 -20.09 0.51
C CYS A 47 3.93 -21.21 -0.45
N ALA A 48 3.72 -22.43 0.05
CA ALA A 48 3.32 -23.58 -0.77
C ALA A 48 1.99 -23.36 -1.53
N ASP A 49 1.07 -22.56 -0.98
CA ASP A 49 -0.20 -22.25 -1.64
C ASP A 49 -0.04 -21.42 -2.93
N LEU A 50 1.07 -20.71 -3.11
CA LEU A 50 1.39 -19.99 -4.34
C LEU A 50 1.75 -20.91 -5.51
N ASP A 51 2.07 -22.18 -5.26
CA ASP A 51 2.45 -23.14 -6.30
C ASP A 51 1.36 -23.32 -7.37
N LYS A 52 0.10 -23.22 -6.96
CA LYS A 52 -1.08 -23.33 -7.84
C LYS A 52 -1.12 -22.21 -8.89
N HIS A 53 -0.46 -21.08 -8.63
CA HIS A 53 -0.46 -19.89 -9.47
C HIS A 53 0.84 -19.72 -10.27
N LEU A 54 1.80 -20.63 -10.17
CA LEU A 54 3.06 -20.62 -10.91
C LEU A 54 2.90 -21.10 -12.35
N HIS A 55 2.02 -20.45 -13.11
CA HIS A 55 1.80 -20.71 -14.53
C HIS A 55 2.11 -19.43 -15.33
N GLY A 56 2.72 -19.58 -16.52
CA GLY A 56 3.02 -18.43 -17.38
C GLY A 56 4.24 -17.63 -16.96
N THR A 57 4.21 -16.34 -17.23
CA THR A 57 5.30 -15.37 -17.01
C THR A 57 5.17 -14.70 -15.65
N ASN A 58 5.75 -15.31 -14.62
CA ASN A 58 5.64 -14.80 -13.26
C ASN A 58 6.89 -14.03 -12.82
N ALA A 59 6.66 -12.91 -12.18
CA ALA A 59 7.66 -12.18 -11.41
C ALA A 59 7.28 -12.20 -9.93
N ILE A 60 8.28 -12.12 -9.07
CA ILE A 60 8.12 -12.11 -7.63
C ILE A 60 8.59 -10.78 -7.06
N ALA A 61 7.74 -10.17 -6.24
CA ALA A 61 8.06 -8.99 -5.45
C ALA A 61 8.15 -9.37 -3.98
N ILE A 62 9.30 -9.18 -3.37
CA ILE A 62 9.58 -9.55 -1.97
C ILE A 62 9.87 -8.29 -1.18
N SER A 63 9.20 -8.10 -0.06
CA SER A 63 9.51 -7.07 0.92
C SER A 63 9.81 -7.68 2.28
N ALA A 64 10.91 -7.21 2.88
CA ALA A 64 11.33 -7.60 4.22
C ALA A 64 10.92 -6.56 5.29
N THR A 65 10.77 -5.30 4.90
CA THR A 65 10.48 -4.18 5.80
C THR A 65 8.98 -3.90 5.91
N ASP A 66 8.35 -3.57 4.79
CA ASP A 66 6.93 -3.23 4.71
C ASP A 66 6.13 -4.34 4.02
N ALA A 67 5.22 -4.96 4.76
CA ALA A 67 4.36 -6.03 4.25
C ALA A 67 3.36 -5.55 3.18
N THR A 68 2.94 -4.28 3.24
CA THR A 68 1.94 -3.70 2.32
C THR A 68 2.55 -2.98 1.12
N ALA A 69 3.84 -2.62 1.16
CA ALA A 69 4.50 -1.86 0.11
C ALA A 69 4.40 -2.52 -1.28
N PRO A 70 4.71 -3.83 -1.47
CA PRO A 70 4.62 -4.45 -2.78
C PRO A 70 3.19 -4.47 -3.31
N ALA A 71 2.20 -4.80 -2.47
CA ALA A 71 0.80 -4.83 -2.88
C ALA A 71 0.30 -3.44 -3.32
N ARG A 72 0.65 -2.39 -2.58
CA ARG A 72 0.25 -1.00 -2.87
C ARG A 72 0.82 -0.50 -4.18
N ILE A 73 2.13 -0.68 -4.41
CA ILE A 73 2.80 -0.20 -5.62
C ILE A 73 2.29 -0.98 -6.83
N LEU A 74 2.26 -2.31 -6.75
CA LEU A 74 1.81 -3.15 -7.84
C LEU A 74 0.35 -2.89 -8.20
N ALA A 75 -0.54 -2.70 -7.22
CA ALA A 75 -1.94 -2.35 -7.49
C ALA A 75 -2.10 -0.94 -8.09
N LYS A 76 -1.24 0.03 -7.72
CA LYS A 76 -1.21 1.34 -8.36
C LYS A 76 -0.83 1.22 -9.84
N PHE A 77 0.21 0.42 -10.13
CA PHE A 77 0.63 0.15 -11.51
C PHE A 77 -0.39 -0.64 -12.30
N ALA A 78 -1.04 -1.65 -11.72
CA ALA A 78 -2.10 -2.41 -12.38
C ALA A 78 -3.30 -1.54 -12.78
N LYS A 79 -3.58 -0.46 -12.05
CA LYS A 79 -4.60 0.53 -12.43
C LYS A 79 -4.16 1.41 -13.62
N GLN A 80 -2.87 1.69 -13.75
CA GLN A 80 -2.32 2.49 -14.85
C GLN A 80 -2.05 1.65 -16.11
N TYR A 81 -1.63 0.41 -15.89
CA TYR A 81 -1.23 -0.51 -16.95
C TYR A 81 -2.01 -1.83 -16.80
N PRO A 82 -3.08 -2.01 -17.56
CA PRO A 82 -3.93 -3.21 -17.46
C PRO A 82 -3.22 -4.51 -17.88
N ALA A 83 -2.02 -4.40 -18.47
CA ALA A 83 -1.19 -5.55 -18.81
C ALA A 83 -0.52 -6.20 -17.57
N LEU A 84 -0.46 -5.50 -16.41
CA LEU A 84 0.08 -6.06 -15.19
C LEU A 84 -1.06 -6.70 -14.38
N GLU A 85 -1.04 -8.01 -14.24
CA GLU A 85 -2.01 -8.73 -13.43
C GLU A 85 -1.40 -9.19 -12.10
N LEU A 86 -2.10 -8.85 -11.01
CA LEU A 86 -1.81 -9.39 -9.68
C LEU A 86 -2.39 -10.79 -9.59
N VAL A 87 -1.57 -11.78 -9.32
CA VAL A 87 -1.99 -13.18 -9.30
C VAL A 87 -2.38 -13.60 -7.89
N ALA A 88 -1.44 -13.62 -6.99
CA ALA A 88 -1.62 -14.00 -5.60
C ALA A 88 -0.45 -13.50 -4.76
N GLY A 89 -0.60 -13.49 -3.44
CA GLY A 89 0.50 -13.13 -2.55
C GLY A 89 0.31 -13.65 -1.14
N ILE A 90 1.42 -13.69 -0.43
CA ILE A 90 1.44 -14.02 1.00
C ILE A 90 1.95 -12.82 1.75
N VAL A 91 1.17 -12.36 2.70
CA VAL A 91 1.49 -11.24 3.57
C VAL A 91 1.41 -11.72 5.02
N GLU A 92 2.54 -11.62 5.73
CA GLU A 92 2.66 -12.07 7.13
C GLU A 92 2.24 -13.54 7.37
N GLY A 93 2.47 -14.40 6.37
CA GLY A 93 2.11 -15.82 6.44
C GLY A 93 0.67 -16.14 6.04
N ASN A 94 -0.15 -15.14 5.74
CA ASN A 94 -1.51 -15.32 5.26
C ASN A 94 -1.55 -15.30 3.74
N TYR A 95 -2.17 -16.31 3.16
CA TYR A 95 -2.44 -16.34 1.72
C TYR A 95 -3.52 -15.32 1.36
N ASN A 96 -3.27 -14.54 0.34
CA ASN A 96 -4.21 -13.57 -0.21
C ASN A 96 -4.33 -13.78 -1.73
N ASP A 97 -5.55 -13.92 -2.16
CA ASP A 97 -5.91 -13.95 -3.57
C ASP A 97 -5.91 -12.53 -4.17
N GLN A 98 -6.14 -12.41 -5.46
CA GLN A 98 -6.17 -11.13 -6.18
C GLN A 98 -7.04 -10.07 -5.48
N ALA A 99 -8.24 -10.46 -5.03
CA ALA A 99 -9.13 -9.57 -4.28
C ALA A 99 -8.53 -9.14 -2.93
N GLY A 100 -7.87 -10.06 -2.22
CA GLY A 100 -7.18 -9.78 -0.98
C GLY A 100 -6.02 -8.79 -1.15
N ILE A 101 -5.23 -8.96 -2.21
CA ILE A 101 -4.12 -8.03 -2.53
C ILE A 101 -4.65 -6.64 -2.87
N GLN A 102 -5.78 -6.55 -3.58
CA GLN A 102 -6.42 -5.27 -3.87
C GLN A 102 -6.92 -4.58 -2.59
N ALA A 103 -7.50 -5.33 -1.65
CA ALA A 103 -7.88 -4.79 -0.35
C ALA A 103 -6.65 -4.32 0.45
N LEU A 104 -5.58 -5.11 0.47
CA LEU A 104 -4.31 -4.74 1.10
C LEU A 104 -3.67 -3.50 0.47
N SER A 105 -3.85 -3.28 -0.82
CA SER A 105 -3.33 -2.09 -1.52
C SER A 105 -3.93 -0.78 -1.05
N GLN A 106 -5.12 -0.82 -0.44
CA GLN A 106 -5.78 0.35 0.13
C GLN A 106 -5.24 0.72 1.52
N ILE A 107 -4.48 -0.19 2.15
CA ILE A 107 -3.88 0.05 3.46
C ILE A 107 -2.66 0.96 3.28
N PRO A 108 -2.62 2.13 3.94
CA PRO A 108 -1.48 3.02 3.91
C PRO A 108 -0.23 2.39 4.55
N SER A 109 0.92 3.04 4.39
CA SER A 109 2.15 2.60 5.05
C SER A 109 2.00 2.64 6.58
N ARG A 110 2.85 1.87 7.28
CA ARG A 110 2.88 1.83 8.74
C ARG A 110 3.05 3.21 9.35
N GLU A 111 3.90 4.04 8.76
CA GLU A 111 4.16 5.41 9.23
C GLU A 111 2.94 6.31 9.06
N GLU A 112 2.25 6.18 7.93
CA GLU A 112 1.02 6.93 7.66
C GLU A 112 -0.13 6.50 8.58
N LEU A 113 -0.24 5.19 8.89
CA LEU A 113 -1.22 4.68 9.86
C LEU A 113 -0.92 5.20 11.27
N LEU A 114 0.34 5.22 11.68
CA LEU A 114 0.75 5.81 12.96
C LEU A 114 0.45 7.30 13.01
N GLY A 115 0.71 8.03 11.93
CA GLY A 115 0.36 9.45 11.80
C GLY A 115 -1.15 9.69 11.92
N LYS A 116 -1.96 8.88 11.25
CA LYS A 116 -3.43 8.94 11.34
C LYS A 116 -3.92 8.61 12.77
N LEU A 117 -3.33 7.62 13.41
CA LEU A 117 -3.66 7.25 14.79
C LEU A 117 -3.35 8.40 15.76
N LEU A 118 -2.15 8.97 15.67
CA LEU A 118 -1.76 10.11 16.49
C LEU A 118 -2.64 11.33 16.25
N GLY A 119 -2.94 11.62 14.99
CA GLY A 119 -3.88 12.69 14.61
C GLY A 119 -5.28 12.45 15.15
N SER A 120 -5.77 11.21 15.13
CA SER A 120 -7.07 10.84 15.71
C SER A 120 -7.12 11.03 17.21
N ILE A 121 -6.03 10.71 17.93
CA ILE A 121 -5.93 10.91 19.39
C ILE A 121 -5.88 12.40 19.75
N GLN A 122 -5.22 13.22 18.93
CA GLN A 122 -5.14 14.67 19.15
C GLN A 122 -6.37 15.43 18.67
N SER A 123 -7.15 14.84 17.76
CA SER A 123 -8.33 15.47 17.12
C SER A 123 -9.33 16.04 18.14
N PRO A 124 -9.74 15.36 19.21
CA PRO A 124 -10.68 15.91 20.18
C PRO A 124 -10.16 17.20 20.83
N ILE A 125 -8.88 17.24 21.18
CA ILE A 125 -8.25 18.41 21.84
C ILE A 125 -8.17 19.58 20.85
N THR A 126 -7.74 19.31 19.61
CA THR A 126 -7.63 20.31 18.56
C THR A 126 -9.00 20.86 18.17
N ASN A 127 -10.03 20.00 18.07
CA ASN A 127 -11.39 20.42 17.78
C ASN A 127 -11.97 21.27 18.92
N PHE A 128 -11.70 20.91 20.18
CA PHE A 128 -12.11 21.69 21.33
C PHE A 128 -11.48 23.10 21.31
N ALA A 129 -10.17 23.19 21.08
CA ALA A 129 -9.48 24.49 20.95
C ALA A 129 -10.04 25.31 19.77
N ARG A 130 -10.35 24.67 18.63
CA ARG A 130 -10.97 25.35 17.48
C ARG A 130 -12.35 25.90 17.81
N VAL A 131 -13.18 25.12 18.48
CA VAL A 131 -14.51 25.57 18.91
C VAL A 131 -14.43 26.74 19.89
N LEU A 132 -13.49 26.69 20.84
CA LEU A 132 -13.25 27.80 21.77
C LEU A 132 -12.83 29.09 21.04
N ASN A 133 -11.94 28.97 20.04
CA ASN A 133 -11.53 30.09 19.21
C ASN A 133 -12.71 30.67 18.40
N GLN A 134 -13.55 29.79 17.81
CA GLN A 134 -14.73 30.24 17.10
C GLN A 134 -15.74 30.96 18.00
N ILE A 135 -15.95 30.48 19.24
CA ILE A 135 -16.80 31.14 20.22
C ILE A 135 -16.20 32.49 20.65
N ALA A 136 -14.89 32.56 20.80
CA ALA A 136 -14.19 33.81 21.14
C ALA A 136 -14.32 34.85 19.99
N GLU A 137 -14.15 34.41 18.75
CA GLU A 137 -14.34 35.27 17.57
C GLU A 137 -15.78 35.75 17.44
N GLN A 138 -16.78 34.89 17.67
CA GLN A 138 -18.19 35.27 17.66
C GLN A 138 -18.53 36.24 18.76
N LYS A 139 -18.02 36.04 19.98
CA LYS A 139 -18.24 36.99 21.11
C LYS A 139 -17.40 38.24 21.02
N GLY A 140 -16.20 38.17 20.41
CA GLY A 140 -15.35 39.33 20.17
C GLY A 140 -15.91 40.25 19.03
N GLY A 141 -16.61 39.68 18.07
CA GLY A 141 -17.30 40.40 17.00
C GLY A 141 -18.58 41.12 17.47
N GLU A 142 -19.18 40.67 18.59
CA GLU A 142 -20.37 41.29 19.17
C GLU A 142 -20.06 42.46 20.14
N ALA A 143 -18.78 42.57 20.55
CA ALA A 143 -18.33 43.62 21.47
C ALA A 143 -17.88 44.92 20.78
N GLU A 144 -17.94 44.99 19.45
CA GLU A 144 -17.57 46.20 18.67
C GLU A 144 -18.76 46.72 17.85
N ALA A 145 -19.92 46.87 18.49
CA ALA A 145 -20.97 47.75 17.98
C ALA A 145 -20.88 49.08 18.74
N PRO A 146 -20.52 50.17 18.07
CA PRO A 146 -20.32 51.47 18.72
C PRO A 146 -21.65 52.01 19.19
N ALA A 147 -21.75 52.36 20.45
CA ALA A 147 -22.70 53.35 20.88
C ALA A 147 -22.33 54.67 20.21
N ALA A 148 -23.01 55.02 19.12
CA ALA A 148 -23.04 56.34 18.56
C ALA A 148 -24.28 57.05 19.14
N GLU A 149 -23.99 58.07 19.88
CA GLU A 149 -24.72 59.25 20.29
C GLU A 149 -25.01 59.39 21.76
#